data_7df34b6e944a38cf4f5aed57186161af
#
_entry.id   7df34b6e944a38cf4f5aed57186161af
#
_cell.length_a   1.000
_cell.length_b   1.000
_cell.length_c   1.000
_cell.angle_alpha   90.00
_cell.angle_beta   90.00
_cell.angle_gamma   90.00
#
_symmetry.space_group_name_H-M   'P 1'
#
loop_
_entity.id
_entity.type
_entity.pdbx_description
1 polymer ?
#
loop_
_entity_poly.entity_id
_entity_poly.type
_entity_poly.pdbx_seq_one_letter_code
_entity_poly.pdbx_strand_id
1 'polypeptide(L)'
;MPVKLARIDDRLIHGQVVLGWVPVVKPNRIVVACDRVAASEWERKFYASCVPPEIPTSFFSIEETARHLVADDYRSEQLLVLLESAEDAWKLVNAGVALKELNVGGLHYREGAIELLPFVFVTPEDRAILRELVKKGVTLSAQDVPSNPARVINSLVV
;
A
#
# COMPACT_ATOMS: atom_id res chain seq x y z
N MET A 1 -0.34 -4.69 -15.81
CA MET A 1 0.27 -5.04 -14.50
C MET A 1 -0.81 -5.66 -13.61
N PRO A 2 -0.52 -6.73 -12.87
CA PRO A 2 -1.53 -7.47 -12.09
C PRO A 2 -1.98 -6.76 -10.79
N VAL A 3 -1.46 -5.60 -10.47
CA VAL A 3 -1.82 -4.87 -9.26
C VAL A 3 -3.21 -4.26 -9.41
N LYS A 4 -4.17 -4.80 -8.68
CA LYS A 4 -5.55 -4.32 -8.69
C LYS A 4 -5.74 -3.13 -7.75
N LEU A 5 -5.05 -3.16 -6.63
CA LEU A 5 -4.98 -2.06 -5.68
C LEU A 5 -3.61 -2.04 -5.01
N ALA A 6 -2.95 -0.90 -5.03
CA ALA A 6 -1.78 -0.62 -4.19
C ALA A 6 -2.21 0.37 -3.11
N ARG A 7 -1.99 0.03 -1.84
CA ARG A 7 -2.51 0.79 -0.71
C ARG A 7 -1.45 1.03 0.34
N ILE A 8 -1.31 2.27 0.74
CA ILE A 8 -0.54 2.65 1.93
C ILE A 8 -1.45 2.58 3.14
N ASP A 9 -1.10 1.72 4.09
CA ASP A 9 -1.76 1.64 5.38
C ASP A 9 -0.74 1.16 6.40
N ASP A 10 -0.42 1.98 7.38
CA ASP A 10 0.64 1.67 8.34
C ASP A 10 0.32 0.51 9.29
N ARG A 11 -0.91 0.04 9.27
CA ARG A 11 -1.30 -1.19 9.99
C ARG A 11 -1.18 -2.45 9.14
N LEU A 12 -0.94 -2.31 7.82
CA LEU A 12 -0.86 -3.41 6.86
C LEU A 12 -2.13 -4.26 6.83
N ILE A 13 -2.08 -5.52 7.29
CA ILE A 13 -3.27 -6.38 7.33
C ILE A 13 -4.01 -6.18 8.65
N HIS A 14 -5.25 -5.71 8.57
CA HIS A 14 -6.13 -5.50 9.71
C HIS A 14 -7.60 -5.58 9.26
N GLY A 15 -8.54 -5.40 10.20
CA GLY A 15 -9.97 -5.59 9.95
C GLY A 15 -10.51 -4.81 8.75
N GLN A 16 -10.14 -3.54 8.57
CA GLN A 16 -10.64 -2.74 7.44
C GLN A 16 -10.16 -3.29 6.10
N VAL A 17 -8.94 -3.84 6.03
CA VAL A 17 -8.41 -4.46 4.81
C VAL A 17 -9.13 -5.77 4.54
N VAL A 18 -9.19 -6.66 5.52
CA VAL A 18 -9.73 -8.02 5.33
C VAL A 18 -11.24 -8.01 5.15
N LEU A 19 -11.95 -7.21 5.94
CA LEU A 19 -13.42 -7.19 5.93
C LEU A 19 -13.99 -6.14 4.99
N GLY A 20 -13.24 -5.07 4.71
CA GLY A 20 -13.68 -3.97 3.86
C GLY A 20 -13.17 -4.09 2.43
N TRP A 21 -11.86 -4.12 2.24
CA TRP A 21 -11.25 -4.04 0.92
C TRP A 21 -11.21 -5.36 0.17
N VAL A 22 -10.90 -6.48 0.83
CA VAL A 22 -10.82 -7.79 0.19
C VAL A 22 -12.12 -8.17 -0.53
N PRO A 23 -13.32 -8.01 0.08
CA PRO A 23 -14.56 -8.34 -0.62
C PRO A 23 -14.84 -7.49 -1.86
N VAL A 24 -14.33 -6.28 -1.91
CA VAL A 24 -14.52 -5.34 -3.04
C VAL A 24 -13.47 -5.57 -4.13
N VAL A 25 -12.20 -5.64 -3.73
CA VAL A 25 -11.08 -5.83 -4.65
C VAL A 25 -11.06 -7.24 -5.21
N LYS A 26 -11.43 -8.22 -4.40
CA LYS A 26 -11.42 -9.66 -4.73
C LYS A 26 -10.06 -10.09 -5.28
N PRO A 27 -8.96 -9.83 -4.54
CA PRO A 27 -7.66 -10.27 -4.98
C PRO A 27 -7.56 -11.79 -4.86
N ASN A 28 -6.75 -12.39 -5.71
CA ASN A 28 -6.39 -13.80 -5.52
C ASN A 28 -5.03 -13.96 -4.82
N ARG A 29 -4.37 -12.85 -4.51
CA ARG A 29 -3.17 -12.82 -3.65
C ARG A 29 -3.03 -11.46 -2.99
N ILE A 30 -2.60 -11.47 -1.72
CA ILE A 30 -2.17 -10.26 -1.02
C ILE A 30 -0.65 -10.27 -0.97
N VAL A 31 -0.04 -9.17 -1.36
CA VAL A 31 1.41 -8.94 -1.22
C VAL A 31 1.63 -7.87 -0.17
N VAL A 32 2.31 -8.22 0.91
CA VAL A 32 2.77 -7.25 1.90
C VAL A 32 4.21 -6.91 1.55
N ALA A 33 4.42 -5.69 1.04
CA ALA A 33 5.72 -5.18 0.66
C ALA A 33 6.28 -4.34 1.80
N CYS A 34 7.05 -4.98 2.66
CA CYS A 34 7.59 -4.35 3.87
C CYS A 34 8.83 -5.09 4.32
N ASP A 35 9.98 -4.39 4.32
CA ASP A 35 11.26 -5.00 4.67
C ASP A 35 11.25 -5.58 6.09
N ARG A 36 10.70 -4.84 7.04
CA ARG A 36 10.63 -5.25 8.44
C ARG A 36 9.84 -6.54 8.61
N VAL A 37 8.65 -6.62 8.01
CA VAL A 37 7.78 -7.79 8.11
C VAL A 37 8.38 -8.98 7.37
N ALA A 38 8.95 -8.75 6.18
CA ALA A 38 9.60 -9.82 5.41
C ALA A 38 10.72 -10.50 6.19
N ALA A 39 11.42 -9.75 7.05
CA ALA A 39 12.51 -10.25 7.87
C ALA A 39 12.04 -10.88 9.20
N SER A 40 10.77 -10.81 9.54
CA SER A 40 10.22 -11.27 10.84
C SER A 40 9.29 -12.46 10.63
N GLU A 41 9.74 -13.66 10.99
CA GLU A 41 8.91 -14.88 10.90
C GLU A 41 7.65 -14.74 11.77
N TRP A 42 7.77 -14.15 12.96
CA TRP A 42 6.64 -13.95 13.87
C TRP A 42 5.58 -13.03 13.25
N GLU A 43 5.99 -11.90 12.68
CA GLU A 43 5.05 -10.96 12.06
C GLU A 43 4.40 -11.57 10.81
N ARG A 44 5.16 -12.29 10.00
CA ARG A 44 4.59 -12.98 8.82
C ARG A 44 3.51 -13.97 9.23
N LYS A 45 3.76 -14.79 10.25
CA LYS A 45 2.77 -15.73 10.77
C LYS A 45 1.56 -15.04 11.35
N PHE A 46 1.78 -13.95 12.08
CA PHE A 46 0.71 -13.16 12.67
C PHE A 46 -0.21 -12.59 11.57
N TYR A 47 0.36 -11.90 10.61
CA TYR A 47 -0.44 -11.31 9.52
C TYR A 47 -1.13 -12.37 8.66
N ALA A 48 -0.46 -13.45 8.35
CA ALA A 48 -1.06 -14.55 7.59
C ALA A 48 -2.27 -15.15 8.29
N SER A 49 -2.26 -15.21 9.62
CA SER A 49 -3.38 -15.72 10.41
C SER A 49 -4.62 -14.84 10.33
N CYS A 50 -4.47 -13.57 9.96
CA CYS A 50 -5.57 -12.62 9.85
C CYS A 50 -6.28 -12.67 8.48
N VAL A 51 -5.74 -13.40 7.52
CA VAL A 51 -6.26 -13.51 6.15
C VAL A 51 -7.00 -14.83 5.98
N PRO A 52 -8.13 -14.87 5.26
CA PRO A 52 -8.79 -16.13 4.92
C PRO A 52 -7.80 -17.10 4.25
N PRO A 53 -7.79 -18.40 4.64
CA PRO A 53 -6.78 -19.33 4.17
C PRO A 53 -6.80 -19.59 2.66
N GLU A 54 -7.91 -19.31 2.00
CA GLU A 54 -8.03 -19.42 0.55
C GLU A 54 -7.31 -18.33 -0.24
N ILE A 55 -6.87 -17.25 0.43
CA ILE A 55 -6.14 -16.16 -0.21
C ILE A 55 -4.65 -16.27 0.13
N PRO A 56 -3.80 -16.65 -0.81
CA PRO A 56 -2.36 -16.68 -0.58
C PRO A 56 -1.84 -15.28 -0.21
N THR A 57 -0.97 -15.22 0.78
CA THR A 57 -0.33 -13.97 1.19
C THR A 57 1.17 -14.12 1.09
N SER A 58 1.81 -13.22 0.35
CA SER A 58 3.25 -13.17 0.18
C SER A 58 3.81 -11.98 0.95
N PHE A 59 4.91 -12.20 1.64
CA PHE A 59 5.61 -11.16 2.41
C PHE A 59 6.97 -10.95 1.78
N PHE A 60 7.15 -9.84 1.10
CA PHE A 60 8.37 -9.53 0.38
C PHE A 60 9.01 -8.24 0.93
N SER A 61 10.32 -8.14 0.78
CA SER A 61 10.98 -6.84 0.90
C SER A 61 10.50 -5.93 -0.24
N ILE A 62 10.76 -4.65 -0.13
CA ILE A 62 10.45 -3.70 -1.22
C ILE A 62 11.22 -4.09 -2.49
N GLU A 63 12.49 -4.45 -2.35
CA GLU A 63 13.33 -4.86 -3.47
C GLU A 63 12.76 -6.12 -4.16
N GLU A 64 12.41 -7.15 -3.38
CA GLU A 64 11.80 -8.37 -3.92
C GLU A 64 10.48 -8.08 -4.63
N THR A 65 9.64 -7.23 -4.01
CA THR A 65 8.36 -6.83 -4.61
C THR A 65 8.58 -6.15 -5.96
N ALA A 66 9.51 -5.19 -6.00
CA ALA A 66 9.83 -4.50 -7.24
C ALA A 66 10.32 -5.48 -8.32
N ARG A 67 11.19 -6.40 -7.96
CA ARG A 67 11.73 -7.40 -8.89
C ARG A 67 10.61 -8.26 -9.48
N HIS A 68 9.71 -8.77 -8.64
CA HIS A 68 8.58 -9.59 -9.10
C HIS A 68 7.62 -8.80 -10.00
N LEU A 69 7.32 -7.56 -9.65
CA LEU A 69 6.37 -6.75 -10.43
C LEU A 69 6.98 -6.29 -11.76
N VAL A 70 8.26 -5.94 -11.78
CA VAL A 70 8.95 -5.57 -13.02
C VAL A 70 9.11 -6.77 -13.95
N ALA A 71 9.40 -7.95 -13.39
CA ALA A 71 9.51 -9.20 -14.16
C ALA A 71 8.15 -9.76 -14.58
N ASP A 72 7.05 -9.20 -14.09
CA ASP A 72 5.68 -9.64 -14.37
C ASP A 72 5.42 -11.09 -13.95
N ASP A 73 6.02 -11.52 -12.84
CA ASP A 73 5.93 -12.90 -12.34
C ASP A 73 4.50 -13.30 -11.96
N TYR A 74 3.66 -12.33 -11.59
CA TYR A 74 2.28 -12.55 -11.17
C TYR A 74 1.25 -12.07 -12.20
N ARG A 75 1.61 -12.02 -13.49
CA ARG A 75 0.75 -11.45 -14.55
C ARG A 75 -0.63 -12.09 -14.66
N SER A 76 -0.78 -13.34 -14.24
CA SER A 76 -2.06 -14.05 -14.25
C SER A 76 -2.87 -13.87 -12.98
N GLU A 77 -2.34 -13.16 -12.00
CA GLU A 77 -3.00 -12.94 -10.72
C GLU A 77 -3.55 -11.52 -10.58
N GLN A 78 -4.41 -11.33 -9.60
CA GLN A 78 -4.93 -10.03 -9.20
C GLN A 78 -4.43 -9.73 -7.80
N LEU A 79 -3.55 -8.75 -7.68
CA LEU A 79 -2.83 -8.47 -6.45
C LEU A 79 -3.43 -7.29 -5.69
N LEU A 80 -3.55 -7.46 -4.37
CA LEU A 80 -3.66 -6.36 -3.43
C LEU A 80 -2.28 -6.18 -2.80
N VAL A 81 -1.64 -5.04 -3.08
CA VAL A 81 -0.31 -4.71 -2.55
C VAL A 81 -0.45 -3.74 -1.39
N LEU A 82 0.06 -4.14 -0.23
CA LEU A 82 0.02 -3.33 0.98
C LEU A 82 1.42 -2.81 1.31
N LEU A 83 1.49 -1.53 1.60
CA LEU A 83 2.70 -0.78 1.96
C LEU A 83 2.46 -0.05 3.27
N GLU A 84 3.47 0.08 4.12
CA GLU A 84 3.27 0.75 5.41
C GLU A 84 3.59 2.25 5.38
N SER A 85 4.23 2.75 4.32
CA SER A 85 4.67 4.15 4.27
C SER A 85 4.73 4.72 2.86
N ALA A 86 4.74 6.04 2.78
CA ALA A 86 4.98 6.76 1.53
C ALA A 86 6.38 6.45 0.98
N GLU A 87 7.37 6.32 1.86
CA GLU A 87 8.75 6.00 1.47
C GLU A 87 8.82 4.65 0.74
N ASP A 88 8.12 3.63 1.24
CA ASP A 88 8.10 2.33 0.60
C ASP A 88 7.46 2.39 -0.79
N ALA A 89 6.38 3.14 -0.94
CA ALA A 89 5.75 3.37 -2.25
C ALA A 89 6.72 4.07 -3.22
N TRP A 90 7.45 5.06 -2.73
CA TRP A 90 8.46 5.76 -3.52
C TRP A 90 9.56 4.80 -4.00
N LYS A 91 10.04 3.94 -3.11
CA LYS A 91 11.07 2.95 -3.45
C LYS A 91 10.60 2.01 -4.55
N LEU A 92 9.33 1.55 -4.50
CA LEU A 92 8.76 0.71 -5.55
C LEU A 92 8.73 1.43 -6.89
N VAL A 93 8.20 2.63 -6.93
CA VAL A 93 8.09 3.41 -8.17
C VAL A 93 9.48 3.74 -8.72
N ASN A 94 10.41 4.10 -7.84
CA ASN A 94 11.79 4.42 -8.24
C ASN A 94 12.56 3.19 -8.73
N ALA A 95 12.15 1.99 -8.32
CA ALA A 95 12.72 0.72 -8.81
C ALA A 95 12.12 0.26 -10.14
N GLY A 96 11.22 1.05 -10.74
CA GLY A 96 10.66 0.77 -12.06
C GLY A 96 9.25 0.20 -12.07
N VAL A 97 8.61 0.07 -10.91
CA VAL A 97 7.21 -0.40 -10.85
C VAL A 97 6.29 0.73 -11.32
N ALA A 98 5.52 0.45 -12.38
CA ALA A 98 4.63 1.44 -12.99
C ALA A 98 3.29 1.51 -12.25
N LEU A 99 3.25 2.17 -11.10
CA LEU A 99 2.00 2.44 -10.39
C LEU A 99 1.35 3.70 -10.95
N LYS A 100 0.13 3.57 -11.46
CA LYS A 100 -0.65 4.71 -11.95
C LYS A 100 -1.46 5.34 -10.82
N GLU A 101 -1.90 4.55 -9.88
CA GLU A 101 -2.74 4.97 -8.78
C GLU A 101 -2.24 4.33 -7.48
N LEU A 102 -2.28 5.10 -6.41
CA LEU A 102 -1.90 4.67 -5.07
C LEU A 102 -2.99 5.10 -4.10
N ASN A 103 -3.58 4.13 -3.42
CA ASN A 103 -4.59 4.39 -2.40
C ASN A 103 -3.88 4.72 -1.08
N VAL A 104 -4.22 5.84 -0.48
CA VAL A 104 -3.72 6.24 0.84
C VAL A 104 -4.83 5.96 1.84
N GLY A 105 -4.70 4.87 2.57
CA GLY A 105 -5.77 4.32 3.40
C GLY A 105 -5.63 4.58 4.88
N GLY A 106 -4.40 4.77 5.36
CA GLY A 106 -4.17 5.03 6.77
C GLY A 106 -2.72 5.36 7.06
N LEU A 107 -2.50 6.57 7.55
CA LEU A 107 -1.22 7.00 8.12
C LEU A 107 -1.54 7.67 9.44
N HIS A 108 -1.23 6.98 10.55
CA HIS A 108 -1.53 7.44 11.89
C HIS A 108 -0.61 8.58 12.31
N TYR A 109 -1.04 9.32 13.31
CA TYR A 109 -0.26 10.42 13.84
C TYR A 109 1.11 9.95 14.33
N ARG A 110 2.13 10.71 13.98
CA ARG A 110 3.50 10.61 14.49
C ARG A 110 3.98 12.00 14.83
N GLU A 111 5.01 12.10 15.66
CA GLU A 111 5.59 13.42 15.99
C GLU A 111 5.97 14.18 14.72
N GLY A 112 5.54 15.42 14.64
CA GLY A 112 5.75 16.29 13.47
C GLY A 112 4.75 16.11 12.33
N ALA A 113 3.80 15.18 12.46
CA ALA A 113 2.80 14.95 11.42
C ALA A 113 1.66 15.96 11.49
N ILE A 114 1.15 16.31 10.32
CA ILE A 114 0.00 17.23 10.15
C ILE A 114 -1.14 16.41 9.54
N GLU A 115 -2.36 16.66 10.01
CA GLU A 115 -3.56 16.04 9.46
C GLU A 115 -3.88 16.59 8.07
N LEU A 116 -3.88 15.74 7.06
CA LEU A 116 -4.46 16.03 5.75
C LEU A 116 -5.94 15.64 5.70
N LEU A 117 -6.26 14.48 6.25
CA LEU A 117 -7.60 13.93 6.40
C LEU A 117 -7.65 13.21 7.75
N PRO A 118 -8.83 12.91 8.32
CA PRO A 118 -8.92 12.27 9.64
C PRO A 118 -8.11 10.98 9.81
N PHE A 119 -7.85 10.26 8.72
CA PHE A 119 -7.08 9.00 8.73
C PHE A 119 -5.71 9.14 8.07
N VAL A 120 -5.31 10.34 7.66
CA VAL A 120 -4.03 10.58 6.96
C VAL A 120 -3.28 11.72 7.62
N PHE A 121 -2.23 11.36 8.35
CA PHE A 121 -1.29 12.30 8.96
C PHE A 121 0.05 12.19 8.27
N VAL A 122 0.62 13.29 7.82
CA VAL A 122 1.87 13.31 7.07
C VAL A 122 2.89 14.21 7.74
N THR A 123 4.13 13.74 7.81
CA THR A 123 5.26 14.57 8.19
C THR A 123 5.67 15.42 6.99
N PRO A 124 6.51 16.48 7.18
CA PRO A 124 7.07 17.21 6.03
C PRO A 124 7.81 16.29 5.04
N GLU A 125 8.49 15.27 5.54
CA GLU A 125 9.21 14.28 4.73
C GLU A 125 8.22 13.43 3.91
N ASP A 126 7.15 12.94 4.54
CA ASP A 126 6.10 12.19 3.85
C ASP A 126 5.48 13.02 2.73
N ARG A 127 5.17 14.28 3.03
CA ARG A 127 4.58 15.19 2.05
C ARG A 127 5.50 15.41 0.85
N ALA A 128 6.78 15.59 1.09
CA ALA A 128 7.77 15.74 0.03
C ALA A 128 7.83 14.48 -0.85
N ILE A 129 7.78 13.30 -0.25
CA ILE A 129 7.79 12.02 -0.96
C ILE A 129 6.51 11.86 -1.79
N LEU A 130 5.36 12.14 -1.21
CA LEU A 130 4.08 12.06 -1.93
C LEU A 130 4.05 13.03 -3.12
N ARG A 131 4.64 14.23 -2.96
CA ARG A 131 4.79 15.19 -4.04
C ARG A 131 5.65 14.63 -5.18
N GLU A 132 6.73 13.94 -4.85
CA GLU A 132 7.59 13.30 -5.88
C GLU A 132 6.85 12.19 -6.61
N LEU A 133 6.00 11.42 -5.92
CA LEU A 133 5.14 10.43 -6.56
C LEU A 133 4.17 11.09 -7.55
N VAL A 134 3.56 12.20 -7.17
CA VAL A 134 2.68 12.98 -8.06
C VAL A 134 3.44 13.45 -9.31
N LYS A 135 4.67 13.94 -9.14
CA LYS A 135 5.53 14.35 -10.26
C LYS A 135 5.84 13.20 -11.22
N LYS A 136 5.85 11.97 -10.73
CA LYS A 136 6.03 10.77 -11.56
C LYS A 136 4.72 10.28 -12.21
N GLY A 137 3.65 11.01 -12.05
CA GLY A 137 2.36 10.70 -12.68
C GLY A 137 1.47 9.79 -11.85
N VAL A 138 1.77 9.59 -10.57
CA VAL A 138 0.93 8.76 -9.70
C VAL A 138 -0.26 9.58 -9.20
N THR A 139 -1.46 9.02 -9.33
CA THR A 139 -2.67 9.59 -8.72
C THR A 139 -2.78 9.06 -7.29
N LEU A 140 -2.83 9.96 -6.33
CA LEU A 140 -3.02 9.63 -4.92
C LEU A 140 -4.50 9.73 -4.58
N SER A 141 -5.10 8.62 -4.17
CA SER A 141 -6.51 8.54 -3.82
C SER A 141 -6.64 8.16 -2.34
N ALA A 142 -7.12 9.06 -1.52
CA ALA A 142 -7.31 8.79 -0.09
C ALA A 142 -8.70 8.20 0.15
N GLN A 143 -8.71 7.06 0.83
CA GLN A 143 -9.95 6.35 1.16
C GLN A 143 -9.65 5.34 2.26
N ASP A 144 -10.34 5.45 3.40
CA ASP A 144 -10.17 4.53 4.51
C ASP A 144 -10.84 3.18 4.25
N VAL A 145 -12.13 3.20 3.94
CA VAL A 145 -12.92 2.00 3.61
C VAL A 145 -13.66 2.20 2.28
N PRO A 146 -13.97 1.11 1.55
CA PRO A 146 -14.61 1.22 0.23
C PRO A 146 -15.99 1.89 0.24
N SER A 147 -16.69 1.83 1.37
CA SER A 147 -18.03 2.44 1.52
C SER A 147 -17.98 3.97 1.62
N ASN A 148 -16.82 4.54 1.94
CA ASN A 148 -16.62 5.99 1.95
C ASN A 148 -16.13 6.48 0.57
N PRO A 149 -16.42 7.74 0.19
CA PRO A 149 -15.94 8.26 -1.08
C PRO A 149 -14.41 8.34 -1.14
N ALA A 150 -13.84 7.99 -2.28
CA ALA A 150 -12.43 8.23 -2.55
C ALA A 150 -12.20 9.71 -2.85
N ARG A 151 -11.09 10.25 -2.37
CA ARG A 151 -10.70 11.65 -2.62
C ARG A 151 -9.30 11.70 -3.22
N VAL A 152 -9.18 12.29 -4.40
CA VAL A 152 -7.87 12.56 -4.99
C VAL A 152 -7.20 13.69 -4.20
N ILE A 153 -6.00 13.43 -3.69
CA ILE A 153 -5.29 14.35 -2.80
C ILE A 153 -4.02 14.95 -3.43
N ASN A 154 -3.84 14.78 -4.74
CA ASN A 154 -2.65 15.30 -5.43
C ASN A 154 -2.42 16.79 -5.14
N SER A 155 -3.47 17.61 -5.14
CA SER A 155 -3.37 19.04 -4.87
C SER A 155 -3.05 19.38 -3.40
N LEU A 156 -3.28 18.43 -2.48
CA LEU A 156 -3.02 18.66 -1.05
C LEU A 156 -1.56 18.48 -0.67
N VAL A 157 -0.78 17.80 -1.51
CA VAL A 157 0.63 17.49 -1.23
C VAL A 157 1.61 18.37 -2.02
N VAL A 158 1.12 19.11 -3.01
CA VAL A 158 1.97 20.02 -3.79
C VAL A 158 2.13 21.39 -3.14
#